data_b9ec1e6498923b98042b19b65f7854fd
#
_entry.id   b9ec1e6498923b98042b19b65f7854fd
#
_cell.length_a   1.000
_cell.length_b   1.000
_cell.length_c   1.000
_cell.angle_alpha   90.00
_cell.angle_beta   90.00
_cell.angle_gamma   90.00
#
_symmetry.space_group_name_H-M   'P 1'
#
loop_
_entity.id
_entity.type
_entity.pdbx_description
1 polymer ?
#
loop_
_entity_poly.entity_id
_entity_poly.type
_entity_poly.pdbx_seq_one_letter_code
_entity_poly.pdbx_strand_id
1 'polypeptide(L)'
;MPSISAFSDRIGRCFWFDLLILMNRYGIDMHDVLLPLLHLENGEPPTGVKPATPFKHSPLAGLWHKHWFSARFMPGNILAVTQRKGSMDWIWEIAKEGDILTEDLVKQIAHRMTVQAFESRHAAKQITGEWIIFLPHAGLNHYLCLGTHRTGDDRLAEKIKALCVRDFPDLPKWICGAASDLEAAKKGGSGSTFSIA
;
A
#
# COMPACT_ATOMS: atom_id res chain seq x y z
N MET A 1 9.59 -0.19 21.73
CA MET A 1 9.27 0.03 20.31
C MET A 1 10.19 1.11 19.78
N PRO A 2 10.85 0.94 18.63
CA PRO A 2 11.62 2.02 18.03
C PRO A 2 10.68 3.19 17.75
N SER A 3 11.13 4.39 18.10
CA SER A 3 10.45 5.61 17.70
C SER A 3 10.90 6.01 16.29
N ILE A 4 10.15 6.84 15.59
CA ILE A 4 10.54 7.36 14.26
C ILE A 4 11.92 8.02 14.30
N SER A 5 12.29 8.63 15.44
CA SER A 5 13.61 9.21 15.64
C SER A 5 14.75 8.19 15.53
N ALA A 6 14.51 6.91 15.81
CA ALA A 6 15.55 5.87 15.77
C ALA A 6 16.02 5.53 14.34
N PHE A 7 15.27 5.91 13.31
CA PHE A 7 15.59 5.68 11.90
C PHE A 7 15.27 6.87 11.00
N SER A 8 15.20 8.06 11.59
CA SER A 8 14.90 9.30 10.86
C SER A 8 15.93 9.65 9.78
N ASP A 9 17.18 9.22 9.95
CA ASP A 9 18.27 9.32 8.99
C ASP A 9 18.05 8.47 7.72
N ARG A 10 17.17 7.48 7.80
CA ARG A 10 16.76 6.62 6.69
C ARG A 10 15.46 7.05 6.01
N ILE A 11 14.90 8.19 6.43
CA ILE A 11 13.71 8.79 5.81
C ILE A 11 14.11 10.00 4.98
N GLY A 12 14.01 9.90 3.66
CA GLY A 12 14.38 10.98 2.75
C GLY A 12 13.47 12.20 2.89
N ARG A 13 14.02 13.38 2.58
CA ARG A 13 13.27 14.65 2.59
C ARG A 13 12.06 14.62 1.66
N CYS A 14 12.17 13.88 0.55
CA CYS A 14 11.06 13.73 -0.39
C CYS A 14 9.84 13.05 0.28
N PHE A 15 10.06 12.07 1.15
CA PHE A 15 8.99 11.44 1.93
C PHE A 15 8.26 12.44 2.82
N TRP A 16 9.01 13.25 3.57
CA TRP A 16 8.42 14.27 4.47
C TRP A 16 7.67 15.35 3.69
N PHE A 17 8.20 15.76 2.55
CA PHE A 17 7.53 16.73 1.68
C PHE A 17 6.20 16.20 1.13
N ASP A 18 6.18 14.95 0.67
CA ASP A 18 4.96 14.29 0.23
C ASP A 18 3.93 14.19 1.36
N LEU A 19 4.38 13.80 2.56
CA LEU A 19 3.52 13.71 3.73
C LEU A 19 2.89 15.06 4.07
N LEU A 20 3.67 16.13 4.07
CA LEU A 20 3.16 17.49 4.27
C LEU A 20 2.12 17.89 3.23
N ILE A 21 2.33 17.55 1.96
CA ILE A 21 1.34 17.80 0.90
C ILE A 21 0.06 17.01 1.18
N LEU A 22 0.17 15.74 1.55
CA LEU A 22 -0.99 14.90 1.85
C LEU A 22 -1.79 15.42 3.04
N MET A 23 -1.11 15.85 4.11
CA MET A 23 -1.75 16.44 5.28
C MET A 23 -2.47 17.74 4.93
N ASN A 24 -1.77 18.70 4.27
CA ASN A 24 -2.32 20.03 4.04
C ASN A 24 -3.39 20.06 2.94
N ARG A 25 -3.17 19.31 1.85
CA ARG A 25 -4.07 19.36 0.69
C ARG A 25 -5.23 18.38 0.78
N TYR A 26 -5.04 17.29 1.48
CA TYR A 26 -5.99 16.18 1.48
C TYR A 26 -6.50 15.78 2.86
N GLY A 27 -6.04 16.46 3.92
CA GLY A 27 -6.45 16.17 5.29
C GLY A 27 -6.08 14.75 5.76
N ILE A 28 -5.00 14.19 5.23
CA ILE A 28 -4.51 12.87 5.67
C ILE A 28 -3.91 13.01 7.07
N ASP A 29 -4.28 12.10 7.96
CA ASP A 29 -3.63 12.00 9.25
C ASP A 29 -2.22 11.41 9.08
N MET A 30 -1.24 12.05 9.67
CA MET A 30 0.15 11.58 9.69
C MET A 30 0.26 10.14 10.24
N HIS A 31 -0.55 9.79 11.22
CA HIS A 31 -0.60 8.45 11.80
C HIS A 31 -0.94 7.37 10.78
N ASP A 32 -1.83 7.67 9.82
CA ASP A 32 -2.21 6.72 8.76
C ASP A 32 -0.99 6.26 7.93
N VAL A 33 0.02 7.12 7.81
CA VAL A 33 1.25 6.87 7.05
C VAL A 33 2.38 6.34 7.93
N LEU A 34 2.59 6.93 9.10
CA LEU A 34 3.73 6.58 9.95
C LEU A 34 3.54 5.25 10.70
N LEU A 35 2.32 4.86 11.03
CA LEU A 35 2.07 3.60 11.71
C LEU A 35 2.46 2.37 10.86
N PRO A 36 2.07 2.26 9.58
CA PRO A 36 2.56 1.18 8.70
C PRO A 36 4.08 1.15 8.53
N LEU A 37 4.74 2.30 8.62
CA LEU A 37 6.19 2.40 8.57
C LEU A 37 6.83 1.86 9.86
N LEU A 38 6.28 2.20 11.03
CA LEU A 38 6.70 1.62 12.31
C LEU A 38 6.51 0.11 12.36
N HIS A 39 5.37 -0.39 11.88
CA HIS A 39 5.12 -1.84 11.80
C HIS A 39 6.15 -2.54 10.91
N LEU A 40 6.56 -1.90 9.80
CA LEU A 40 7.57 -2.45 8.90
C LEU A 40 8.95 -2.53 9.58
N GLU A 41 9.34 -1.52 10.34
CA GLU A 41 10.60 -1.49 11.09
C GLU A 41 10.62 -2.48 12.27
N ASN A 42 9.46 -2.74 12.87
CA ASN A 42 9.33 -3.69 13.97
C ASN A 42 9.20 -5.14 13.52
N GLY A 43 9.13 -5.43 12.22
CA GLY A 43 8.79 -6.74 11.71
C GLY A 43 7.36 -7.19 12.06
N GLU A 44 6.47 -6.25 12.40
CA GLU A 44 5.10 -6.56 12.80
C GLU A 44 4.25 -6.99 11.60
N PRO A 45 3.33 -7.95 11.78
CA PRO A 45 2.46 -8.37 10.71
C PRO A 45 1.56 -7.20 10.25
N PRO A 46 1.27 -7.09 8.95
CA PRO A 46 0.43 -6.03 8.43
C PRO A 46 -0.99 -6.14 9.00
N THR A 47 -1.50 -5.03 9.53
CA THR A 47 -2.87 -4.92 10.06
C THR A 47 -3.83 -4.49 8.95
N GLY A 48 -4.55 -5.45 8.34
CA GLY A 48 -5.62 -5.19 7.37
C GLY A 48 -5.20 -4.68 5.99
N VAL A 49 -4.01 -4.12 5.81
CA VAL A 49 -3.45 -3.70 4.52
C VAL A 49 -2.53 -4.76 3.94
N LYS A 50 -2.28 -4.68 2.62
CA LYS A 50 -1.36 -5.59 1.95
C LYS A 50 0.04 -5.55 2.57
N PRO A 51 0.74 -6.70 2.64
CA PRO A 51 2.14 -6.74 3.05
C PRO A 51 3.01 -5.91 2.08
N ALA A 52 4.21 -5.57 2.52
CA ALA A 52 5.21 -4.96 1.65
C ALA A 52 5.60 -5.92 0.53
N THR A 53 5.72 -5.41 -0.68
CA THR A 53 6.09 -6.21 -1.86
C THR A 53 7.03 -5.43 -2.78
N PRO A 54 7.93 -6.14 -3.50
CA PRO A 54 8.80 -5.48 -4.47
C PRO A 54 8.03 -5.09 -5.74
N PHE A 55 8.46 -4.01 -6.37
CA PHE A 55 8.08 -3.70 -7.74
C PHE A 55 8.75 -4.71 -8.68
N LYS A 56 7.95 -5.34 -9.54
CA LYS A 56 8.39 -6.45 -10.40
C LYS A 56 8.91 -6.01 -11.76
N HIS A 57 8.61 -4.79 -12.16
CA HIS A 57 8.86 -4.28 -13.50
C HIS A 57 9.59 -2.93 -13.48
N SER A 58 10.40 -2.70 -14.54
CA SER A 58 10.98 -1.39 -14.82
C SER A 58 9.85 -0.35 -15.00
N PRO A 59 10.05 0.90 -14.60
CA PRO A 59 11.31 1.50 -14.10
C PRO A 59 11.51 1.43 -12.58
N LEU A 60 10.60 0.80 -11.82
CA LEU A 60 10.65 0.73 -10.36
C LEU A 60 11.21 -0.60 -9.83
N ALA A 61 11.64 -1.52 -10.71
CA ALA A 61 12.23 -2.79 -10.31
C ALA A 61 13.37 -2.60 -9.30
N GLY A 62 13.39 -3.42 -8.24
CA GLY A 62 14.35 -3.32 -7.14
C GLY A 62 13.87 -2.47 -5.97
N LEU A 63 12.91 -1.59 -6.18
CA LEU A 63 12.23 -0.87 -5.10
C LEU A 63 11.11 -1.71 -4.50
N TRP A 64 10.70 -1.35 -3.30
CA TRP A 64 9.60 -1.96 -2.58
C TRP A 64 8.51 -0.94 -2.30
N HIS A 65 7.29 -1.41 -2.10
CA HIS A 65 6.19 -0.58 -1.63
C HIS A 65 5.42 -1.26 -0.50
N LYS A 66 5.02 -0.46 0.46
CA LYS A 66 4.10 -0.81 1.54
C LYS A 66 2.84 0.02 1.37
N HIS A 67 1.69 -0.64 1.37
CA HIS A 67 0.41 0.08 1.40
C HIS A 67 0.19 0.72 2.77
N TRP A 68 -0.34 1.94 2.77
CA TRP A 68 -0.93 2.60 3.92
C TRP A 68 -2.38 2.95 3.59
N PHE A 69 -3.22 3.07 4.61
CA PHE A 69 -4.65 3.26 4.44
C PHE A 69 -5.12 4.48 5.23
N SER A 70 -6.01 5.25 4.64
CA SER A 70 -6.81 6.27 5.30
C SER A 70 -8.28 6.04 4.99
N ALA A 71 -9.17 6.49 5.85
CA ALA A 71 -10.63 6.42 5.67
C ALA A 71 -11.10 6.99 4.32
N ARG A 72 -10.36 7.92 3.76
CA ARG A 72 -10.54 8.48 2.42
C ARG A 72 -10.54 7.42 1.30
N PHE A 73 -9.86 6.28 1.48
CA PHE A 73 -9.82 5.21 0.48
C PHE A 73 -10.95 4.18 0.65
N MET A 74 -11.79 4.35 1.67
CA MET A 74 -12.89 3.44 1.96
C MET A 74 -13.85 3.28 0.77
N PRO A 75 -14.33 4.35 0.11
CA PRO A 75 -15.22 4.22 -1.03
C PRO A 75 -14.65 3.37 -2.15
N GLY A 76 -13.36 3.54 -2.48
CA GLY A 76 -12.69 2.75 -3.52
C GLY A 76 -12.56 1.27 -3.14
N ASN A 77 -12.30 0.98 -1.86
CA ASN A 77 -12.24 -0.40 -1.40
C ASN A 77 -13.60 -1.09 -1.41
N ILE A 78 -14.67 -0.38 -1.06
CA ILE A 78 -16.05 -0.88 -1.16
C ILE A 78 -16.40 -1.14 -2.62
N LEU A 79 -16.17 -0.17 -3.51
CA LEU A 79 -16.46 -0.28 -4.93
C LEU A 79 -15.74 -1.47 -5.58
N ALA A 80 -14.49 -1.72 -5.20
CA ALA A 80 -13.72 -2.86 -5.70
C ALA A 80 -14.32 -4.23 -5.34
N VAL A 81 -15.14 -4.32 -4.30
CA VAL A 81 -15.89 -5.55 -3.97
C VAL A 81 -17.18 -5.61 -4.76
N THR A 82 -17.95 -4.53 -4.75
CA THR A 82 -19.30 -4.49 -5.37
C THR A 82 -19.28 -4.62 -6.88
N GLN A 83 -18.17 -4.23 -7.55
CA GLN A 83 -17.99 -4.36 -8.99
C GLN A 83 -17.54 -5.76 -9.47
N ARG A 84 -17.23 -6.69 -8.57
CA ARG A 84 -16.87 -8.05 -8.98
C ARG A 84 -18.11 -8.77 -9.56
N LYS A 85 -17.90 -9.53 -10.64
CA LYS A 85 -18.96 -10.35 -11.24
C LYS A 85 -19.58 -11.27 -10.18
N GLY A 86 -20.88 -11.27 -10.06
CA GLY A 86 -21.63 -12.08 -9.09
C GLY A 86 -21.65 -11.52 -7.66
N SER A 87 -20.91 -10.45 -7.35
CA SER A 87 -20.85 -9.89 -5.99
C SER A 87 -22.17 -9.31 -5.50
N MET A 88 -23.09 -9.02 -6.43
CA MET A 88 -24.42 -8.43 -6.16
C MET A 88 -25.56 -9.43 -6.35
N ASP A 89 -25.28 -10.68 -6.71
CA ASP A 89 -26.33 -11.70 -7.02
C ASP A 89 -27.23 -11.96 -5.81
N TRP A 90 -26.70 -11.87 -4.61
CA TRP A 90 -27.45 -11.98 -3.36
C TRP A 90 -28.56 -10.93 -3.20
N ILE A 91 -28.48 -9.79 -3.87
CA ILE A 91 -29.54 -8.77 -3.83
C ILE A 91 -30.78 -9.28 -4.54
N TRP A 92 -30.57 -9.98 -5.66
CA TRP A 92 -31.67 -10.59 -6.42
C TRP A 92 -32.33 -11.74 -5.67
N GLU A 93 -31.55 -12.48 -4.86
CA GLU A 93 -32.13 -13.53 -4.00
C GLU A 93 -33.00 -12.93 -2.91
N ILE A 94 -32.54 -11.89 -2.23
CA ILE A 94 -33.35 -11.17 -1.23
C ILE A 94 -34.57 -10.51 -1.88
N ALA A 95 -34.44 -9.93 -3.06
CA ALA A 95 -35.55 -9.29 -3.76
C ALA A 95 -36.60 -10.28 -4.22
N LYS A 96 -36.28 -11.57 -4.41
CA LYS A 96 -37.24 -12.62 -4.75
C LYS A 96 -38.06 -13.10 -3.55
N GLU A 97 -37.53 -12.94 -2.33
CA GLU A 97 -38.21 -13.38 -1.10
C GLU A 97 -39.28 -12.40 -0.60
N GLY A 98 -39.33 -11.16 -1.13
CA GLY A 98 -40.27 -10.14 -0.70
C GLY A 98 -40.74 -9.25 -1.84
N ASP A 99 -42.06 -9.11 -1.96
CA ASP A 99 -42.68 -8.25 -2.97
C ASP A 99 -42.54 -6.74 -2.70
N ILE A 100 -42.06 -6.33 -1.52
CA ILE A 100 -41.98 -4.92 -1.11
C ILE A 100 -40.64 -4.60 -0.51
N LEU A 101 -40.02 -3.51 -1.00
CA LEU A 101 -38.76 -2.98 -0.46
C LEU A 101 -39.06 -2.29 0.89
N THR A 102 -38.75 -2.98 2.00
CA THR A 102 -38.92 -2.42 3.35
C THR A 102 -37.69 -1.59 3.75
N GLU A 103 -37.88 -0.66 4.71
CA GLU A 103 -36.77 0.15 5.24
C GLU A 103 -35.66 -0.73 5.86
N ASP A 104 -36.02 -1.82 6.54
CA ASP A 104 -35.08 -2.74 7.13
C ASP A 104 -34.29 -3.50 6.06
N LEU A 105 -34.94 -3.88 4.97
CA LEU A 105 -34.26 -4.51 3.84
C LEU A 105 -33.25 -3.57 3.18
N VAL A 106 -33.63 -2.29 3.00
CA VAL A 106 -32.71 -1.26 2.49
C VAL A 106 -31.51 -1.07 3.41
N LYS A 107 -31.71 -1.04 4.74
CA LYS A 107 -30.63 -0.97 5.73
C LYS A 107 -29.70 -2.18 5.66
N GLN A 108 -30.24 -3.38 5.54
CA GLN A 108 -29.44 -4.61 5.41
C GLN A 108 -28.61 -4.60 4.11
N ILE A 109 -29.19 -4.21 3.00
CA ILE A 109 -28.49 -4.08 1.72
C ILE A 109 -27.35 -3.07 1.85
N ALA A 110 -27.64 -1.87 2.38
CA ALA A 110 -26.65 -0.82 2.55
C ALA A 110 -25.50 -1.27 3.48
N HIS A 111 -25.80 -1.92 4.58
CA HIS A 111 -24.79 -2.45 5.52
C HIS A 111 -23.90 -3.51 4.83
N ARG A 112 -24.51 -4.47 4.11
CA ARG A 112 -23.76 -5.51 3.43
C ARG A 112 -22.90 -4.97 2.29
N MET A 113 -23.38 -3.99 1.55
CA MET A 113 -22.63 -3.33 0.47
C MET A 113 -21.47 -2.47 0.96
N THR A 114 -21.56 -1.92 2.16
CA THR A 114 -20.57 -0.98 2.69
C THR A 114 -19.69 -1.64 3.76
N VAL A 115 -20.23 -1.90 4.94
CA VAL A 115 -19.48 -2.37 6.10
C VAL A 115 -18.91 -3.77 5.86
N GLN A 116 -19.76 -4.73 5.49
CA GLN A 116 -19.29 -6.11 5.27
C GLN A 116 -18.31 -6.21 4.09
N ALA A 117 -18.52 -5.44 3.01
CA ALA A 117 -17.60 -5.40 1.90
C ALA A 117 -16.22 -4.87 2.32
N PHE A 118 -16.18 -3.85 3.17
CA PHE A 118 -14.93 -3.33 3.70
C PHE A 118 -14.27 -4.31 4.69
N GLU A 119 -15.03 -4.86 5.63
CA GLU A 119 -14.56 -5.83 6.61
C GLU A 119 -13.99 -7.09 5.97
N SER A 120 -14.65 -7.61 4.92
CA SER A 120 -14.14 -8.77 4.19
C SER A 120 -12.77 -8.52 3.54
N ARG A 121 -12.54 -7.34 2.99
CA ARG A 121 -11.23 -6.96 2.46
C ARG A 121 -10.19 -6.76 3.56
N HIS A 122 -10.60 -6.18 4.69
CA HIS A 122 -9.75 -6.01 5.85
C HIS A 122 -9.29 -7.37 6.39
N ALA A 123 -10.21 -8.30 6.63
CA ALA A 123 -9.92 -9.65 7.08
C ALA A 123 -9.02 -10.43 6.10
N ALA A 124 -9.25 -10.25 4.79
CA ALA A 124 -8.44 -10.86 3.74
C ALA A 124 -7.09 -10.14 3.51
N LYS A 125 -6.76 -9.08 4.27
CA LYS A 125 -5.58 -8.23 4.05
C LYS A 125 -5.47 -7.70 2.61
N GLN A 126 -6.61 -7.34 2.01
CA GLN A 126 -6.72 -6.89 0.62
C GLN A 126 -7.06 -5.40 0.49
N ILE A 127 -7.06 -4.66 1.59
CA ILE A 127 -7.27 -3.22 1.53
C ILE A 127 -6.15 -2.60 0.69
N THR A 128 -6.57 -1.86 -0.33
CA THR A 128 -5.69 -1.07 -1.16
C THR A 128 -5.66 0.36 -0.65
N GLY A 129 -4.48 0.90 -0.54
CA GLY A 129 -4.21 2.29 -0.22
C GLY A 129 -3.14 2.83 -1.15
N GLU A 130 -2.59 3.96 -0.80
CA GLU A 130 -1.43 4.51 -1.49
C GLU A 130 -0.14 3.85 -0.98
N TRP A 131 1.00 4.24 -1.52
CA TRP A 131 2.27 3.57 -1.31
C TRP A 131 3.26 4.38 -0.48
N ILE A 132 3.90 3.72 0.49
CA ILE A 132 5.21 4.08 1.00
C ILE A 132 6.22 3.38 0.12
N ILE A 133 7.08 4.13 -0.58
CA ILE A 133 8.11 3.59 -1.45
C ILE A 133 9.44 3.60 -0.72
N PHE A 134 10.10 2.45 -0.69
CA PHE A 134 11.35 2.27 0.05
C PHE A 134 12.28 1.27 -0.65
N LEU A 135 13.52 1.24 -0.22
CA LEU A 135 14.53 0.28 -0.67
C LEU A 135 15.15 -0.41 0.53
N PRO A 136 15.01 -1.74 0.68
CA PRO A 136 15.83 -2.52 1.59
C PRO A 136 17.28 -2.57 1.08
N HIS A 137 18.23 -2.14 1.91
CA HIS A 137 19.65 -2.21 1.59
C HIS A 137 20.46 -2.45 2.88
N ALA A 138 21.39 -3.41 2.83
CA ALA A 138 22.24 -3.78 3.98
C ALA A 138 21.45 -4.09 5.27
N GLY A 139 20.28 -4.75 5.14
CA GLY A 139 19.42 -5.11 6.27
C GLY A 139 18.58 -3.97 6.84
N LEU A 140 18.60 -2.79 6.22
CA LEU A 140 17.85 -1.61 6.65
C LEU A 140 16.92 -1.11 5.55
N ASN A 141 15.78 -0.53 5.93
CA ASN A 141 14.87 0.10 4.98
C ASN A 141 15.21 1.59 4.83
N HIS A 142 15.30 2.06 3.59
CA HIS A 142 15.49 3.46 3.24
C HIS A 142 14.20 3.98 2.60
N TYR A 143 13.50 4.87 3.28
CA TYR A 143 12.19 5.39 2.87
C TYR A 143 12.36 6.60 1.96
N LEU A 144 11.91 6.47 0.72
CA LEU A 144 12.24 7.41 -0.35
C LEU A 144 11.15 8.48 -0.52
N CYS A 145 9.93 8.07 -0.74
CA CYS A 145 8.82 8.97 -1.02
C CYS A 145 7.45 8.27 -0.84
N LEU A 146 6.38 9.03 -0.94
CA LEU A 146 5.03 8.51 -1.06
C LEU A 146 4.59 8.51 -2.53
N GLY A 147 3.82 7.51 -2.91
CA GLY A 147 3.27 7.35 -4.24
C GLY A 147 1.79 7.04 -4.22
N THR A 148 1.13 7.32 -5.32
CA THR A 148 -0.27 6.98 -5.54
C THR A 148 -0.41 6.09 -6.77
N HIS A 149 -1.46 5.26 -6.80
CA HIS A 149 -1.78 4.46 -7.99
C HIS A 149 -1.99 5.30 -9.26
N ARG A 150 -2.26 6.61 -9.11
CA ARG A 150 -2.48 7.54 -10.22
C ARG A 150 -1.21 8.23 -10.71
N THR A 151 -0.12 8.16 -9.94
CA THR A 151 1.13 8.87 -10.28
C THR A 151 1.78 8.30 -11.53
N GLY A 152 1.70 6.97 -11.73
CA GLY A 152 2.38 6.24 -12.79
C GLY A 152 3.85 5.96 -12.46
N ASP A 153 4.34 4.81 -12.92
CA ASP A 153 5.65 4.29 -12.56
C ASP A 153 6.79 5.15 -13.08
N ASP A 154 6.67 5.69 -14.30
CA ASP A 154 7.71 6.55 -14.88
C ASP A 154 7.90 7.84 -14.09
N ARG A 155 6.80 8.51 -13.72
CA ARG A 155 6.85 9.73 -12.90
C ARG A 155 7.42 9.48 -11.51
N LEU A 156 7.10 8.34 -10.91
CA LEU A 156 7.67 7.94 -9.62
C LEU A 156 9.19 7.71 -9.75
N ALA A 157 9.62 7.02 -10.80
CA ALA A 157 11.04 6.78 -11.06
C ALA A 157 11.80 8.09 -11.29
N GLU A 158 11.26 9.01 -12.09
CA GLU A 158 11.84 10.34 -12.32
C GLU A 158 11.95 11.14 -11.01
N LYS A 159 10.88 11.15 -10.21
CA LYS A 159 10.85 11.80 -8.89
C LYS A 159 11.94 11.25 -7.96
N ILE A 160 12.07 9.93 -7.89
CA ILE A 160 13.07 9.26 -7.05
C ILE A 160 14.47 9.62 -7.52
N LYS A 161 14.74 9.55 -8.81
CA LYS A 161 16.04 9.91 -9.40
C LYS A 161 16.38 11.39 -9.18
N ALA A 162 15.42 12.29 -9.28
CA ALA A 162 15.67 13.72 -9.16
C ALA A 162 15.84 14.19 -7.70
N LEU A 163 15.10 13.63 -6.77
CA LEU A 163 14.98 14.13 -5.41
C LEU A 163 15.65 13.24 -4.37
N CYS A 164 15.44 11.91 -4.42
CA CYS A 164 15.90 11.03 -3.34
C CYS A 164 17.41 10.77 -3.38
N VAL A 165 18.06 10.91 -4.54
CA VAL A 165 19.52 10.79 -4.67
C VAL A 165 20.28 11.86 -3.85
N ARG A 166 19.63 12.98 -3.56
CA ARG A 166 20.23 14.03 -2.70
C ARG A 166 20.39 13.60 -1.25
N ASP A 167 19.53 12.71 -0.78
CA ASP A 167 19.57 12.16 0.58
C ASP A 167 20.35 10.85 0.63
N PHE A 168 20.29 10.08 -0.46
CA PHE A 168 20.94 8.79 -0.63
C PHE A 168 21.77 8.76 -1.92
N PRO A 169 23.01 9.29 -1.92
CA PRO A 169 23.81 9.43 -3.15
C PRO A 169 24.08 8.11 -3.88
N ASP A 170 24.18 6.99 -3.15
CA ASP A 170 24.40 5.66 -3.74
C ASP A 170 23.12 4.95 -4.16
N LEU A 171 21.95 5.58 -4.00
CA LEU A 171 20.66 5.00 -4.33
C LEU A 171 20.59 4.38 -5.74
N PRO A 172 21.13 4.99 -6.82
CA PRO A 172 21.12 4.38 -8.15
C PRO A 172 21.84 3.03 -8.20
N LYS A 173 22.97 2.89 -7.48
CA LYS A 173 23.72 1.63 -7.40
C LYS A 173 22.92 0.57 -6.62
N TRP A 174 22.31 0.98 -5.50
CA TRP A 174 21.48 0.08 -4.68
C TRP A 174 20.27 -0.45 -5.45
N ILE A 175 19.58 0.42 -6.20
CA ILE A 175 18.44 0.01 -7.04
C ILE A 175 18.89 -0.97 -8.11
N CYS A 176 20.01 -0.70 -8.79
CA CYS A 176 20.55 -1.57 -9.83
C CYS A 176 20.90 -2.97 -9.27
N GLY A 177 21.57 -3.03 -8.10
CA GLY A 177 21.86 -4.28 -7.42
C GLY A 177 20.61 -5.06 -7.06
N ALA A 178 19.64 -4.43 -6.40
CA ALA A 178 18.38 -5.05 -6.01
C ALA A 178 17.54 -5.54 -7.21
N ALA A 179 17.55 -4.81 -8.33
CA ALA A 179 16.89 -5.24 -9.55
C ALA A 179 17.55 -6.47 -10.17
N SER A 180 18.89 -6.53 -10.16
CA SER A 180 19.65 -7.69 -10.65
C SER A 180 19.39 -8.94 -9.81
N ASP A 181 19.35 -8.79 -8.48
CA ASP A 181 19.04 -9.90 -7.57
C ASP A 181 17.62 -10.44 -7.79
N LEU A 182 16.66 -9.54 -8.04
CA LEU A 182 15.27 -9.92 -8.34
C LEU A 182 15.18 -10.70 -9.66
N GLU A 183 15.95 -10.31 -10.68
CA GLU A 183 15.99 -11.03 -11.96
C GLU A 183 16.69 -12.40 -11.84
N ALA A 184 17.77 -12.47 -11.07
CA ALA A 184 18.46 -13.72 -10.78
C ALA A 184 17.54 -14.72 -10.05
N ALA A 185 16.78 -14.25 -9.05
CA ALA A 185 15.79 -15.06 -8.33
C ALA A 185 14.68 -15.60 -9.26
N LYS A 186 14.23 -14.81 -10.25
CA LYS A 186 13.24 -15.26 -11.24
C LYS A 186 13.80 -16.35 -12.18
N LYS A 187 15.08 -16.29 -12.53
CA LYS A 187 15.73 -17.27 -13.43
C LYS A 187 16.14 -18.55 -12.71
N GLY A 188 16.43 -18.49 -11.42
CA GLY A 188 16.89 -19.61 -10.60
C GLY A 188 15.80 -20.58 -10.11
N GLY A 189 14.53 -20.34 -10.42
CA GLY A 189 13.34 -21.19 -10.29
C GLY A 189 13.34 -22.23 -9.16
N SER A 190 13.48 -21.83 -7.87
CA SER A 190 13.02 -22.66 -6.74
C SER A 190 12.70 -21.73 -5.56
N GLY A 191 11.51 -21.94 -4.98
CA GLY A 191 10.94 -21.08 -3.97
C GLY A 191 11.83 -20.85 -2.75
N SER A 192 12.35 -19.67 -2.67
CA SER A 192 12.82 -19.10 -1.41
C SER A 192 11.95 -17.90 -1.09
N THR A 193 11.14 -18.07 -0.08
CA THR A 193 10.36 -17.00 0.52
C THR A 193 11.35 -16.02 1.16
N PHE A 194 11.52 -14.85 0.57
CA PHE A 194 12.24 -13.76 1.24
C PHE A 194 11.43 -13.33 2.46
N SER A 195 11.85 -13.78 3.63
CA SER A 195 11.37 -13.27 4.91
C SER A 195 12.28 -12.11 5.30
N ILE A 196 11.73 -10.92 5.39
CA ILE A 196 12.38 -9.79 6.04
C ILE A 196 12.14 -9.97 7.53
N ALA A 197 13.20 -10.16 8.29
CA ALA A 197 13.18 -10.16 9.74
C ALA A 197 12.97 -8.74 10.28
#